data_b7ebec6090dd62572199becf1302f0f8
#
_entry.id   b7ebec6090dd62572199becf1302f0f8
#
_cell.length_a   1.000
_cell.length_b   1.000
_cell.length_c   1.000
_cell.angle_alpha   90.00
_cell.angle_beta   90.00
_cell.angle_gamma   90.00
#
_symmetry.space_group_name_H-M   'P 1'
#
loop_
_entity.id
_entity.type
_entity.pdbx_description
1 polymer ?
#
loop_
_entity_poly.entity_id
_entity_poly.type
_entity_poly.pdbx_seq_one_letter_code
_entity_poly.pdbx_strand_id
1 'polypeptide(L)'
;MTSPAHINIPSSIFIGAGAIDQVGPEVKRFGVNRLLIVSDPFMAKTEHLEHILQALQAGGIESITYGDVTPDPTDGNVLEGLALLKEHRCDGVLAFGGGSSIDAGKGIAVMATNSGHLSDYMGYNLIPKKGIPLFAIPTTAGTGSEMTRVTVITDTSRHVKMMILDPHLVPAAAFVDYTLTFTMPKPLTAHVGVDTLTHGLEAYVSRKANAMTDVFAISCIHQVGQHLQRAWHHPDDAVAREGMMLAASHGGMAFANSSVCLVHGMSRPLGAMFHLPHGLSNAILLPAVTRYSVSSAQERYSTVAKTLGWAEVTETEQMACDKLVSGLEALNASVEIPRLRDCDISEENFMSALDKMAEDALASGSPQNNPRVPTLGDIKKLYLEAY
;
A
#
# COMPACT_ATOMS: atom_id res chain seq x y z
N MET A 1 -2.13 -17.55 -25.78
CA MET A 1 -3.21 -17.58 -24.78
C MET A 1 -2.60 -17.15 -23.46
N THR A 2 -3.15 -16.13 -22.80
CA THR A 2 -2.71 -15.69 -21.47
C THR A 2 -3.15 -16.74 -20.44
N SER A 3 -2.28 -17.05 -19.48
CA SER A 3 -2.63 -17.90 -18.34
C SER A 3 -3.82 -17.29 -17.57
N PRO A 4 -4.71 -18.12 -16.97
CA PRO A 4 -5.80 -17.60 -16.14
C PRO A 4 -5.26 -16.71 -15.02
N ALA A 5 -5.89 -15.55 -14.80
CA ALA A 5 -5.60 -14.69 -13.66
C ALA A 5 -6.39 -15.19 -12.43
N HIS A 6 -5.72 -15.24 -11.27
CA HIS A 6 -6.37 -15.57 -10.00
C HIS A 6 -6.52 -14.30 -9.18
N ILE A 7 -7.76 -13.86 -8.96
CA ILE A 7 -8.10 -12.61 -8.27
C ILE A 7 -8.48 -12.90 -6.83
N ASN A 8 -7.82 -12.23 -5.90
CA ASN A 8 -8.05 -12.35 -4.46
C ASN A 8 -8.37 -10.96 -3.89
N ILE A 9 -9.57 -10.81 -3.35
CA ILE A 9 -10.05 -9.60 -2.68
C ILE A 9 -10.82 -10.00 -1.41
N PRO A 10 -11.05 -9.09 -0.44
CA PRO A 10 -11.90 -9.38 0.71
C PRO A 10 -13.29 -9.87 0.31
N SER A 11 -13.86 -10.79 1.10
CA SER A 11 -15.21 -11.33 0.82
C SER A 11 -16.32 -10.33 1.12
N SER A 12 -16.06 -9.34 1.98
CA SER A 12 -16.95 -8.22 2.29
C SER A 12 -16.16 -6.92 2.27
N ILE A 13 -16.71 -5.89 1.66
CA ILE A 13 -16.12 -4.55 1.61
C ILE A 13 -17.22 -3.54 1.89
N PHE A 14 -17.08 -2.75 2.96
CA PHE A 14 -17.94 -1.63 3.31
C PHE A 14 -17.20 -0.33 2.97
N ILE A 15 -17.80 0.54 2.19
CA ILE A 15 -17.15 1.79 1.71
C ILE A 15 -18.07 2.97 1.96
N GLY A 16 -17.51 4.06 2.50
CA GLY A 16 -18.19 5.33 2.73
C GLY A 16 -18.22 5.71 4.20
N ALA A 17 -18.77 6.89 4.48
CA ALA A 17 -18.94 7.38 5.85
C ALA A 17 -19.79 6.41 6.68
N GLY A 18 -19.34 6.08 7.90
CA GLY A 18 -20.01 5.14 8.79
C GLY A 18 -19.77 3.66 8.42
N ALA A 19 -18.82 3.36 7.53
CA ALA A 19 -18.43 1.96 7.25
C ALA A 19 -17.99 1.23 8.53
N ILE A 20 -17.38 1.94 9.49
CA ILE A 20 -16.97 1.38 10.79
C ILE A 20 -18.15 0.91 11.65
N ASP A 21 -19.36 1.42 11.45
CA ASP A 21 -20.55 0.97 12.20
C ASP A 21 -20.96 -0.46 11.84
N GLN A 22 -20.47 -0.97 10.71
CA GLN A 22 -20.74 -2.34 10.25
C GLN A 22 -19.78 -3.37 10.87
N VAL A 23 -18.79 -2.94 11.66
CA VAL A 23 -17.75 -3.83 12.22
C VAL A 23 -18.39 -4.87 13.15
N GLY A 24 -19.21 -4.46 14.10
CA GLY A 24 -19.84 -5.37 15.06
C GLY A 24 -20.71 -6.46 14.37
N PRO A 25 -21.70 -6.09 13.57
CA PRO A 25 -22.53 -7.04 12.83
C PRO A 25 -21.72 -8.00 11.96
N GLU A 26 -20.72 -7.48 11.23
CA GLU A 26 -19.94 -8.28 10.30
C GLU A 26 -19.00 -9.25 11.01
N VAL A 27 -18.31 -8.81 12.07
CA VAL A 27 -17.48 -9.69 12.93
C VAL A 27 -18.33 -10.83 13.48
N LYS A 28 -19.55 -10.54 13.95
CA LYS A 28 -20.50 -11.54 14.43
C LYS A 28 -20.89 -12.56 13.37
N ARG A 29 -21.08 -12.10 12.11
CA ARG A 29 -21.39 -12.96 10.96
C ARG A 29 -20.29 -13.98 10.69
N PHE A 30 -19.04 -13.66 10.99
CA PHE A 30 -17.90 -14.59 10.90
C PHE A 30 -17.79 -15.51 12.13
N GLY A 31 -18.68 -15.40 13.11
CA GLY A 31 -18.69 -16.23 14.32
C GLY A 31 -17.60 -15.88 15.32
N VAL A 32 -16.97 -14.73 15.19
CA VAL A 32 -15.94 -14.23 16.14
C VAL A 32 -16.62 -13.65 17.37
N ASN A 33 -16.09 -13.98 18.54
CA ASN A 33 -16.61 -13.53 19.84
C ASN A 33 -15.61 -12.66 20.60
N ARG A 34 -14.32 -12.80 20.33
CA ARG A 34 -13.26 -12.03 20.99
C ARG A 34 -12.18 -11.61 20.00
N LEU A 35 -12.00 -10.31 19.83
CA LEU A 35 -11.04 -9.72 18.90
C LEU A 35 -9.77 -9.26 19.60
N LEU A 36 -8.63 -9.46 18.94
CA LEU A 36 -7.45 -8.64 19.14
C LEU A 36 -7.52 -7.47 18.17
N ILE A 37 -7.58 -6.24 18.69
CA ILE A 37 -7.44 -5.01 17.89
C ILE A 37 -5.94 -4.69 17.80
N VAL A 38 -5.42 -4.56 16.58
CA VAL A 38 -4.01 -4.28 16.29
C VAL A 38 -3.90 -2.88 15.72
N SER A 39 -3.17 -1.99 16.39
CA SER A 39 -3.10 -0.57 16.06
C SER A 39 -1.73 0.02 16.39
N ASP A 40 -1.49 1.24 15.94
CA ASP A 40 -0.33 2.05 16.32
C ASP A 40 -0.64 2.93 17.55
N PRO A 41 0.39 3.51 18.23
CA PRO A 41 0.20 4.29 19.44
C PRO A 41 -0.63 5.56 19.28
N PHE A 42 -0.73 6.11 18.06
CA PHE A 42 -1.54 7.29 17.78
C PHE A 42 -3.01 6.89 17.63
N MET A 43 -3.31 5.95 16.72
CA MET A 43 -4.68 5.53 16.47
C MET A 43 -5.33 4.85 17.69
N ALA A 44 -4.55 4.16 18.50
CA ALA A 44 -5.00 3.53 19.74
C ALA A 44 -5.54 4.51 20.81
N LYS A 45 -5.35 5.82 20.61
CA LYS A 45 -5.78 6.88 21.56
C LYS A 45 -6.85 7.80 20.96
N THR A 46 -7.39 7.48 19.79
CA THR A 46 -8.37 8.30 19.09
C THR A 46 -9.80 7.95 19.50
N GLU A 47 -10.70 8.93 19.37
CA GLU A 47 -12.15 8.71 19.52
C GLU A 47 -12.69 7.66 18.53
N HIS A 48 -12.02 7.47 17.40
CA HIS A 48 -12.37 6.44 16.42
C HIS A 48 -12.25 5.03 17.00
N LEU A 49 -11.18 4.76 17.81
CA LEU A 49 -11.08 3.47 18.50
C LEU A 49 -12.19 3.30 19.55
N GLU A 50 -12.51 4.37 20.29
CA GLU A 50 -13.62 4.31 21.27
C GLU A 50 -14.95 3.97 20.58
N HIS A 51 -15.21 4.58 19.40
CA HIS A 51 -16.40 4.27 18.62
C HIS A 51 -16.42 2.79 18.16
N ILE A 52 -15.31 2.27 17.67
CA ILE A 52 -15.19 0.85 17.29
C ILE A 52 -15.43 -0.06 18.48
N LEU A 53 -14.87 0.24 19.65
CA LEU A 53 -15.09 -0.53 20.89
C LEU A 53 -16.55 -0.56 21.29
N GLN A 54 -17.26 0.58 21.19
CA GLN A 54 -18.70 0.66 21.46
C GLN A 54 -19.52 -0.18 20.46
N ALA A 55 -19.19 -0.12 19.18
CA ALA A 55 -19.83 -0.93 18.14
C ALA A 55 -19.63 -2.44 18.36
N LEU A 56 -18.43 -2.86 18.77
CA LEU A 56 -18.14 -4.25 19.13
C LEU A 56 -18.90 -4.70 20.37
N GLN A 57 -18.90 -3.87 21.42
CA GLN A 57 -19.62 -4.16 22.66
C GLN A 57 -21.14 -4.29 22.43
N ALA A 58 -21.72 -3.42 21.61
CA ALA A 58 -23.13 -3.51 21.21
C ALA A 58 -23.43 -4.80 20.44
N GLY A 59 -22.48 -5.33 19.68
CA GLY A 59 -22.53 -6.65 19.03
C GLY A 59 -22.28 -7.84 19.96
N GLY A 60 -21.97 -7.62 21.25
CA GLY A 60 -21.61 -8.66 22.22
C GLY A 60 -20.25 -9.30 21.92
N ILE A 61 -19.31 -8.54 21.35
CA ILE A 61 -17.96 -8.96 21.01
C ILE A 61 -16.99 -8.36 22.04
N GLU A 62 -16.22 -9.22 22.68
CA GLU A 62 -15.14 -8.80 23.57
C GLU A 62 -13.92 -8.39 22.74
N SER A 63 -13.13 -7.43 23.22
CA SER A 63 -11.92 -6.98 22.52
C SER A 63 -10.80 -6.62 23.47
N ILE A 64 -9.58 -6.85 23.02
CA ILE A 64 -8.31 -6.42 23.63
C ILE A 64 -7.55 -5.63 22.58
N THR A 65 -6.86 -4.55 23.00
CA THR A 65 -6.08 -3.72 22.08
C THR A 65 -4.58 -3.94 22.29
N TYR A 66 -3.88 -4.26 21.19
CA TYR A 66 -2.44 -4.13 21.04
C TYR A 66 -2.17 -2.84 20.25
N GLY A 67 -1.69 -1.81 20.92
CA GLY A 67 -1.55 -0.44 20.37
C GLY A 67 -0.12 0.00 20.12
N ASP A 68 0.86 -0.93 20.02
CA ASP A 68 2.29 -0.60 19.96
C ASP A 68 2.95 -0.95 18.61
N VAL A 69 2.16 -1.05 17.54
CA VAL A 69 2.72 -1.28 16.20
C VAL A 69 3.54 -0.08 15.76
N THR A 70 4.80 -0.32 15.42
CA THR A 70 5.71 0.72 14.92
C THR A 70 5.52 0.98 13.42
N PRO A 71 5.86 2.17 12.92
CA PRO A 71 6.09 2.36 11.49
C PRO A 71 7.10 1.32 10.98
N ASP A 72 6.88 0.75 9.78
CA ASP A 72 7.65 -0.41 9.30
C ASP A 72 7.61 -1.58 10.31
N PRO A 73 6.46 -2.27 10.44
CA PRO A 73 6.22 -3.21 11.52
C PRO A 73 7.26 -4.34 11.53
N THR A 74 7.59 -4.80 12.72
CA THR A 74 8.63 -5.80 12.94
C THR A 74 8.05 -7.18 13.27
N ASP A 75 8.89 -8.21 13.15
CA ASP A 75 8.60 -9.54 13.66
C ASP A 75 8.33 -9.53 15.18
N GLY A 76 8.97 -8.62 15.93
CA GLY A 76 8.68 -8.36 17.33
C GLY A 76 7.22 -7.92 17.55
N ASN A 77 6.71 -6.95 16.77
CA ASN A 77 5.30 -6.54 16.86
C ASN A 77 4.33 -7.71 16.61
N VAL A 78 4.66 -8.58 15.66
CA VAL A 78 3.84 -9.77 15.38
C VAL A 78 3.87 -10.75 16.55
N LEU A 79 5.04 -11.00 17.15
CA LEU A 79 5.17 -11.92 18.27
C LEU A 79 4.47 -11.41 19.55
N GLU A 80 4.58 -10.13 19.85
CA GLU A 80 3.90 -9.49 20.99
C GLU A 80 2.38 -9.55 20.84
N GLY A 81 1.86 -9.15 19.66
CA GLY A 81 0.44 -9.24 19.36
C GLY A 81 -0.07 -10.69 19.39
N LEU A 82 0.71 -11.65 18.89
CA LEU A 82 0.39 -13.09 18.94
C LEU A 82 0.35 -13.62 20.41
N ALA A 83 1.24 -13.13 21.26
CA ALA A 83 1.23 -13.48 22.68
C ALA A 83 -0.07 -13.02 23.36
N LEU A 84 -0.46 -11.75 23.18
CA LEU A 84 -1.72 -11.21 23.70
C LEU A 84 -2.94 -11.94 23.14
N LEU A 85 -2.95 -12.25 21.84
CA LEU A 85 -4.02 -13.02 21.20
C LEU A 85 -4.23 -14.37 21.88
N LYS A 86 -3.14 -15.10 22.18
CA LYS A 86 -3.17 -16.39 22.84
C LYS A 86 -3.56 -16.29 24.33
N GLU A 87 -3.00 -15.32 25.05
CA GLU A 87 -3.29 -15.06 26.47
C GLU A 87 -4.79 -14.81 26.69
N HIS A 88 -5.36 -13.93 25.84
CA HIS A 88 -6.77 -13.55 25.94
C HIS A 88 -7.70 -14.46 25.13
N ARG A 89 -7.18 -15.51 24.49
CA ARG A 89 -7.95 -16.46 23.66
C ARG A 89 -8.81 -15.78 22.61
N CYS A 90 -8.25 -14.79 21.92
CA CYS A 90 -8.95 -14.14 20.82
C CYS A 90 -9.10 -15.09 19.62
N ASP A 91 -10.27 -15.05 18.99
CA ASP A 91 -10.65 -15.90 17.86
C ASP A 91 -10.72 -15.13 16.53
N GLY A 92 -10.33 -13.82 16.52
CA GLY A 92 -10.19 -12.98 15.37
C GLY A 92 -9.23 -11.81 15.60
N VAL A 93 -8.82 -11.15 14.54
CA VAL A 93 -7.99 -9.95 14.54
C VAL A 93 -8.72 -8.82 13.82
N LEU A 94 -8.73 -7.62 14.40
CA LEU A 94 -9.15 -6.38 13.77
C LEU A 94 -7.93 -5.46 13.66
N ALA A 95 -7.42 -5.26 12.45
CA ALA A 95 -6.33 -4.33 12.20
C ALA A 95 -6.92 -2.93 11.94
N PHE A 96 -6.60 -1.97 12.81
CA PHE A 96 -7.08 -0.59 12.77
C PHE A 96 -5.90 0.38 12.68
N GLY A 97 -5.74 1.06 11.55
CA GLY A 97 -4.62 1.98 11.32
C GLY A 97 -4.17 2.06 9.87
N GLY A 98 -2.96 2.55 9.66
CA GLY A 98 -2.32 2.56 8.35
C GLY A 98 -1.83 1.17 7.93
N GLY A 99 -1.08 1.11 6.81
CA GLY A 99 -0.53 -0.13 6.27
C GLY A 99 0.25 -0.96 7.29
N SER A 100 1.01 -0.32 8.19
CA SER A 100 1.80 -1.00 9.24
C SER A 100 0.93 -1.81 10.20
N SER A 101 -0.16 -1.22 10.70
CA SER A 101 -1.11 -1.91 11.58
C SER A 101 -1.80 -3.07 10.87
N ILE A 102 -2.17 -2.89 9.59
CA ILE A 102 -2.81 -3.93 8.79
C ILE A 102 -1.83 -5.07 8.52
N ASP A 103 -0.61 -4.76 8.19
CA ASP A 103 0.44 -5.76 7.92
C ASP A 103 0.79 -6.56 9.17
N ALA A 104 0.94 -5.91 10.34
CA ALA A 104 1.12 -6.61 11.61
C ALA A 104 -0.09 -7.52 11.92
N GLY A 105 -1.31 -7.01 11.73
CA GLY A 105 -2.55 -7.79 11.93
C GLY A 105 -2.61 -9.04 11.03
N LYS A 106 -2.19 -8.94 9.76
CA LYS A 106 -2.06 -10.06 8.83
C LYS A 106 -1.08 -11.12 9.36
N GLY A 107 0.12 -10.68 9.79
CA GLY A 107 1.12 -11.54 10.38
C GLY A 107 0.60 -12.28 11.61
N ILE A 108 -0.04 -11.57 12.54
CA ILE A 108 -0.62 -12.13 13.77
C ILE A 108 -1.70 -13.18 13.43
N ALA A 109 -2.64 -12.82 12.54
CA ALA A 109 -3.74 -13.71 12.19
C ALA A 109 -3.26 -15.04 11.58
N VAL A 110 -2.24 -14.99 10.72
CA VAL A 110 -1.64 -16.18 10.11
C VAL A 110 -0.85 -16.99 11.11
N MET A 111 -0.05 -16.36 11.96
CA MET A 111 0.77 -17.03 12.97
C MET A 111 -0.08 -17.64 14.10
N ALA A 112 -1.34 -17.28 14.21
CA ALA A 112 -2.26 -17.91 15.16
C ALA A 112 -2.55 -19.39 14.85
N THR A 113 -2.46 -19.78 13.58
CA THR A 113 -2.78 -21.15 13.10
C THR A 113 -1.59 -21.88 12.50
N ASN A 114 -0.49 -21.17 12.24
CA ASN A 114 0.73 -21.71 11.64
C ASN A 114 1.89 -21.68 12.64
N SER A 115 2.77 -22.66 12.54
CA SER A 115 3.94 -22.83 13.43
C SER A 115 5.22 -22.38 12.75
N GLY A 116 6.28 -22.16 13.51
CA GLY A 116 7.57 -21.72 13.01
C GLY A 116 7.75 -20.21 13.14
N HIS A 117 8.60 -19.64 12.31
CA HIS A 117 8.86 -18.20 12.27
C HIS A 117 8.16 -17.56 11.07
N LEU A 118 7.79 -16.29 11.19
CA LEU A 118 7.17 -15.56 10.07
C LEU A 118 8.08 -15.55 8.82
N SER A 119 9.40 -15.55 9.04
CA SER A 119 10.41 -15.64 7.99
C SER A 119 10.35 -16.91 7.14
N ASP A 120 9.78 -17.99 7.66
CA ASP A 120 9.62 -19.24 6.92
C ASP A 120 8.61 -19.10 5.78
N TYR A 121 7.76 -18.08 5.85
CA TYR A 121 6.71 -17.78 4.86
C TYR A 121 7.09 -16.65 3.90
N MET A 122 8.33 -16.12 3.97
CA MET A 122 8.80 -15.08 3.06
C MET A 122 8.77 -15.57 1.60
N GLY A 123 8.07 -14.85 0.74
CA GLY A 123 7.91 -15.17 -0.67
C GLY A 123 6.45 -15.37 -1.07
N TYR A 124 6.19 -16.36 -1.94
CA TYR A 124 4.89 -16.52 -2.61
C TYR A 124 4.24 -17.85 -2.23
N ASN A 125 2.99 -17.80 -1.70
CA ASN A 125 2.14 -18.97 -1.46
C ASN A 125 2.82 -20.05 -0.58
N LEU A 126 3.47 -19.64 0.50
CA LEU A 126 4.18 -20.53 1.43
C LEU A 126 3.42 -20.76 2.74
N ILE A 127 2.30 -20.10 2.98
CA ILE A 127 1.50 -20.24 4.20
C ILE A 127 0.65 -21.55 4.11
N PRO A 128 0.86 -22.53 5.00
CA PRO A 128 0.21 -23.85 4.86
C PRO A 128 -1.28 -23.84 5.17
N LYS A 129 -1.71 -22.94 6.10
CA LYS A 129 -3.09 -22.92 6.59
C LYS A 129 -3.60 -21.49 6.68
N LYS A 130 -4.89 -21.30 6.40
CA LYS A 130 -5.57 -20.03 6.61
C LYS A 130 -5.44 -19.59 8.07
N GLY A 131 -5.20 -18.31 8.30
CA GLY A 131 -5.23 -17.69 9.62
C GLY A 131 -6.64 -17.65 10.21
N ILE A 132 -6.73 -17.18 11.45
CA ILE A 132 -8.03 -16.80 12.04
C ILE A 132 -8.63 -15.61 11.27
N PRO A 133 -9.95 -15.34 11.38
CA PRO A 133 -10.56 -14.21 10.69
C PRO A 133 -9.83 -12.90 10.95
N LEU A 134 -9.47 -12.19 9.87
CA LEU A 134 -8.85 -10.88 9.88
C LEU A 134 -9.81 -9.86 9.30
N PHE A 135 -10.00 -8.75 10.01
CA PHE A 135 -10.77 -7.59 9.59
C PHE A 135 -9.83 -6.38 9.48
N ALA A 136 -10.05 -5.49 8.53
CA ALA A 136 -9.17 -4.34 8.33
C ALA A 136 -9.96 -3.03 8.24
N ILE A 137 -9.52 -2.02 8.99
CA ILE A 137 -10.00 -0.65 8.96
C ILE A 137 -8.83 0.26 8.62
N PRO A 138 -8.63 0.65 7.37
CA PRO A 138 -7.58 1.57 6.97
C PRO A 138 -7.89 2.99 7.44
N THR A 139 -6.88 3.70 7.94
CA THR A 139 -6.96 5.11 8.35
C THR A 139 -6.13 6.02 7.46
N THR A 140 -5.50 5.47 6.44
CA THR A 140 -4.72 6.21 5.43
C THR A 140 -5.20 5.84 4.03
N ALA A 141 -5.33 6.85 3.17
CA ALA A 141 -5.70 6.67 1.77
C ALA A 141 -4.44 6.48 0.91
N GLY A 142 -3.79 5.31 1.01
CA GLY A 142 -2.51 5.08 0.34
C GLY A 142 -2.21 3.64 0.02
N THR A 143 -1.91 2.83 1.01
CA THR A 143 -1.33 1.49 0.82
C THR A 143 -2.29 0.48 0.20
N GLY A 144 -3.61 0.64 0.40
CA GLY A 144 -4.60 -0.34 -0.01
C GLY A 144 -4.41 -1.71 0.64
N SER A 145 -3.65 -1.80 1.76
CA SER A 145 -3.31 -3.08 2.40
C SER A 145 -4.56 -3.86 2.81
N GLU A 146 -5.66 -3.20 3.14
CA GLU A 146 -6.95 -3.82 3.46
C GLU A 146 -7.53 -4.66 2.31
N MET A 147 -7.08 -4.42 1.08
CA MET A 147 -7.52 -5.13 -0.13
C MET A 147 -6.53 -6.18 -0.62
N THR A 148 -5.37 -6.33 0.03
CA THR A 148 -4.27 -7.09 -0.54
C THR A 148 -4.01 -8.41 0.18
N ARG A 149 -3.36 -9.31 -0.55
CA ARG A 149 -2.76 -10.55 -0.05
C ARG A 149 -1.28 -10.42 0.32
N VAL A 150 -0.83 -9.20 0.58
CA VAL A 150 0.57 -8.87 0.85
C VAL A 150 0.71 -8.40 2.29
N THR A 151 1.78 -8.79 2.95
CA THR A 151 2.28 -8.15 4.18
C THR A 151 3.78 -7.94 4.08
N VAL A 152 4.25 -6.82 4.62
CA VAL A 152 5.67 -6.47 4.68
C VAL A 152 6.06 -6.26 6.14
N ILE A 153 6.88 -7.16 6.67
CA ILE A 153 7.32 -7.17 8.06
C ILE A 153 8.85 -7.15 8.11
N THR A 154 9.42 -6.32 8.95
CA THR A 154 10.87 -6.26 9.13
C THR A 154 11.34 -7.41 10.03
N ASP A 155 12.21 -8.26 9.51
CA ASP A 155 12.98 -9.22 10.31
C ASP A 155 14.11 -8.46 11.01
N THR A 156 14.00 -8.31 12.31
CA THR A 156 14.95 -7.51 13.09
C THR A 156 16.31 -8.20 13.25
N SER A 157 16.36 -9.54 13.15
CA SER A 157 17.58 -10.31 13.28
C SER A 157 18.48 -10.23 12.05
N ARG A 158 17.87 -10.12 10.85
CA ARG A 158 18.56 -10.06 9.56
C ARG A 158 18.56 -8.67 8.94
N HIS A 159 17.81 -7.72 9.52
CA HIS A 159 17.58 -6.37 8.97
C HIS A 159 17.02 -6.40 7.54
N VAL A 160 16.04 -7.28 7.30
CA VAL A 160 15.42 -7.49 5.99
C VAL A 160 13.91 -7.22 6.07
N LYS A 161 13.37 -6.43 5.13
CA LYS A 161 11.92 -6.32 4.92
C LYS A 161 11.41 -7.59 4.24
N MET A 162 10.78 -8.47 5.01
CA MET A 162 10.16 -9.69 4.52
C MET A 162 8.86 -9.33 3.79
N MET A 163 8.79 -9.65 2.51
CA MET A 163 7.55 -9.57 1.74
C MET A 163 6.93 -10.96 1.64
N ILE A 164 5.72 -11.10 2.15
CA ILE A 164 4.94 -12.33 2.12
C ILE A 164 3.69 -12.08 1.27
N LEU A 165 3.51 -12.90 0.24
CA LEU A 165 2.36 -12.83 -0.67
C LEU A 165 1.63 -14.16 -0.65
N ASP A 166 0.44 -14.18 -0.06
CA ASP A 166 -0.34 -15.41 0.07
C ASP A 166 -1.85 -15.09 0.12
N PRO A 167 -2.73 -15.85 -0.56
CA PRO A 167 -4.18 -15.66 -0.47
C PRO A 167 -4.73 -15.69 0.97
N HIS A 168 -4.05 -16.36 1.89
CA HIS A 168 -4.43 -16.45 3.30
C HIS A 168 -4.26 -15.13 4.08
N LEU A 169 -3.58 -14.14 3.50
CA LEU A 169 -3.40 -12.81 4.08
C LEU A 169 -4.53 -11.82 3.71
N VAL A 170 -5.42 -12.19 2.79
CA VAL A 170 -6.55 -11.34 2.41
C VAL A 170 -7.50 -11.21 3.59
N PRO A 171 -7.85 -9.97 4.01
CA PRO A 171 -8.84 -9.78 5.07
C PRO A 171 -10.20 -10.42 4.73
N ALA A 172 -10.88 -10.92 5.74
CA ALA A 172 -12.23 -11.44 5.59
C ALA A 172 -13.24 -10.33 5.27
N ALA A 173 -13.05 -9.16 5.90
CA ALA A 173 -13.78 -7.95 5.56
C ALA A 173 -12.88 -6.70 5.70
N ALA A 174 -13.17 -5.68 4.89
CA ALA A 174 -12.57 -4.36 4.95
C ALA A 174 -13.64 -3.29 5.17
N PHE A 175 -13.35 -2.32 6.05
CA PHE A 175 -14.24 -1.20 6.38
C PHE A 175 -13.53 0.11 6.01
N VAL A 176 -13.86 0.63 4.85
CA VAL A 176 -13.17 1.74 4.20
C VAL A 176 -13.94 3.02 4.47
N ASP A 177 -13.71 3.61 5.63
CA ASP A 177 -14.36 4.84 6.09
C ASP A 177 -13.42 6.03 5.88
N TYR A 178 -13.74 6.86 4.90
CA TYR A 178 -12.89 8.02 4.56
C TYR A 178 -12.82 9.06 5.69
N THR A 179 -13.80 9.10 6.60
CA THR A 179 -13.80 10.07 7.71
C THR A 179 -12.61 9.89 8.64
N LEU A 180 -12.04 8.68 8.69
CA LEU A 180 -10.82 8.38 9.45
C LEU A 180 -9.58 9.07 8.89
N THR A 181 -9.64 9.61 7.68
CA THR A 181 -8.50 10.27 7.01
C THR A 181 -8.43 11.77 7.24
N PHE A 182 -9.44 12.40 7.87
CA PHE A 182 -9.43 13.85 8.11
C PHE A 182 -8.28 14.32 8.97
N THR A 183 -7.74 13.46 9.83
CA THR A 183 -6.60 13.78 10.70
C THR A 183 -5.23 13.58 10.03
N MET A 184 -5.20 13.12 8.78
CA MET A 184 -3.93 12.92 8.07
C MET A 184 -3.24 14.26 7.81
N PRO A 185 -1.98 14.43 8.22
CA PRO A 185 -1.23 15.65 7.92
C PRO A 185 -0.92 15.76 6.41
N LYS A 186 -0.72 17.01 5.94
CA LYS A 186 -0.44 17.29 4.51
C LYS A 186 0.72 16.48 3.92
N PRO A 187 1.89 16.36 4.58
CA PRO A 187 2.97 15.54 4.02
C PRO A 187 2.57 14.08 3.83
N LEU A 188 1.87 13.50 4.80
CA LEU A 188 1.39 12.12 4.68
C LEU A 188 0.36 11.99 3.54
N THR A 189 -0.59 12.95 3.43
CA THR A 189 -1.56 12.97 2.32
C THR A 189 -0.86 13.00 0.96
N ALA A 190 0.20 13.80 0.80
CA ALA A 190 0.99 13.86 -0.43
C ALA A 190 1.70 12.53 -0.72
N HIS A 191 2.47 12.04 0.27
CA HIS A 191 3.29 10.83 0.11
C HIS A 191 2.44 9.61 -0.25
N VAL A 192 1.38 9.33 0.53
CA VAL A 192 0.53 8.17 0.29
C VAL A 192 -0.38 8.36 -0.93
N GLY A 193 -0.74 9.59 -1.26
CA GLY A 193 -1.56 9.88 -2.44
C GLY A 193 -0.82 9.66 -3.75
N VAL A 194 0.44 10.09 -3.85
CA VAL A 194 1.28 9.78 -5.02
C VAL A 194 1.66 8.30 -5.05
N ASP A 195 1.83 7.65 -3.90
CA ASP A 195 1.99 6.20 -3.81
C ASP A 195 0.76 5.45 -4.36
N THR A 196 -0.44 5.92 -4.04
CA THR A 196 -1.69 5.40 -4.61
C THR A 196 -1.70 5.51 -6.13
N LEU A 197 -1.27 6.66 -6.68
CA LEU A 197 -1.12 6.81 -8.14
C LEU A 197 -0.11 5.80 -8.70
N THR A 198 1.00 5.61 -8.00
CA THR A 198 2.05 4.66 -8.39
C THR A 198 1.52 3.23 -8.41
N HIS A 199 0.71 2.83 -7.42
CA HIS A 199 0.03 1.54 -7.39
C HIS A 199 -0.85 1.32 -8.63
N GLY A 200 -1.72 2.27 -8.93
CA GLY A 200 -2.59 2.21 -10.11
C GLY A 200 -1.80 2.17 -11.41
N LEU A 201 -0.82 3.07 -11.55
CA LEU A 201 0.01 3.17 -12.75
C LEU A 201 0.83 1.90 -12.97
N GLU A 202 1.60 1.45 -11.97
CA GLU A 202 2.42 0.25 -12.10
C GLU A 202 1.58 -1.00 -12.33
N ALA A 203 0.45 -1.15 -11.63
CA ALA A 203 -0.46 -2.27 -11.86
C ALA A 203 -0.98 -2.29 -13.30
N TYR A 204 -1.32 -1.11 -13.85
CA TYR A 204 -1.82 -0.97 -15.22
C TYR A 204 -0.75 -1.29 -16.26
N VAL A 205 0.47 -0.77 -16.13
CA VAL A 205 1.53 -0.98 -17.12
C VAL A 205 2.32 -2.28 -16.92
N SER A 206 2.08 -3.00 -15.83
CA SER A 206 2.79 -4.24 -15.49
C SER A 206 2.67 -5.29 -16.60
N ARG A 207 3.74 -6.03 -16.83
CA ARG A 207 3.71 -7.25 -17.67
C ARG A 207 2.77 -8.33 -17.14
N LYS A 208 2.30 -8.20 -15.89
CA LYS A 208 1.31 -9.08 -15.25
C LYS A 208 -0.10 -8.46 -15.22
N ALA A 209 -0.30 -7.31 -15.84
CA ALA A 209 -1.62 -6.70 -15.97
C ALA A 209 -2.61 -7.65 -16.66
N ASN A 210 -3.87 -7.57 -16.26
CA ASN A 210 -4.95 -8.35 -16.83
C ASN A 210 -6.25 -7.53 -16.84
N ALA A 211 -7.23 -7.96 -17.64
CA ALA A 211 -8.46 -7.18 -17.86
C ALA A 211 -9.21 -6.82 -16.55
N MET A 212 -9.15 -7.68 -15.52
CA MET A 212 -9.79 -7.38 -14.24
C MET A 212 -9.02 -6.32 -13.45
N THR A 213 -7.70 -6.44 -13.40
CA THR A 213 -6.86 -5.46 -12.69
C THR A 213 -6.82 -4.11 -13.39
N ASP A 214 -6.98 -4.09 -14.71
CA ASP A 214 -7.04 -2.84 -15.49
C ASP A 214 -8.22 -1.96 -15.09
N VAL A 215 -9.38 -2.54 -14.78
CA VAL A 215 -10.56 -1.81 -14.30
C VAL A 215 -10.25 -1.07 -12.99
N PHE A 216 -9.65 -1.76 -12.02
CA PHE A 216 -9.29 -1.17 -10.74
C PHE A 216 -8.16 -0.13 -10.90
N ALA A 217 -7.16 -0.43 -11.71
CA ALA A 217 -6.03 0.46 -11.94
C ALA A 217 -6.47 1.79 -12.58
N ILE A 218 -7.29 1.75 -13.62
CA ILE A 218 -7.82 2.95 -14.29
C ILE A 218 -8.71 3.76 -13.34
N SER A 219 -9.57 3.08 -12.56
CA SER A 219 -10.37 3.78 -11.55
C SER A 219 -9.50 4.43 -10.48
N CYS A 220 -8.46 3.76 -9.97
CA CYS A 220 -7.49 4.33 -9.05
C CYS A 220 -6.84 5.59 -9.62
N ILE A 221 -6.29 5.53 -10.84
CA ILE A 221 -5.63 6.64 -11.52
C ILE A 221 -6.59 7.82 -11.70
N HIS A 222 -7.82 7.57 -12.13
CA HIS A 222 -8.85 8.59 -12.31
C HIS A 222 -9.15 9.32 -11.00
N GLN A 223 -9.42 8.56 -9.92
CA GLN A 223 -9.75 9.14 -8.61
C GLN A 223 -8.59 9.98 -8.05
N VAL A 224 -7.34 9.51 -8.17
CA VAL A 224 -6.18 10.30 -7.74
C VAL A 224 -6.08 11.60 -8.53
N GLY A 225 -6.25 11.55 -9.86
CA GLY A 225 -6.21 12.73 -10.72
C GLY A 225 -7.26 13.78 -10.35
N GLN A 226 -8.45 13.36 -9.88
CA GLN A 226 -9.54 14.26 -9.49
C GLN A 226 -9.39 14.80 -8.05
N HIS A 227 -8.79 14.03 -7.14
CA HIS A 227 -8.97 14.26 -5.71
C HIS A 227 -7.70 14.57 -4.92
N LEU A 228 -6.51 14.13 -5.36
CA LEU A 228 -5.29 14.27 -4.54
C LEU A 228 -4.96 15.73 -4.20
N GLN A 229 -4.91 16.61 -5.19
CA GLN A 229 -4.60 18.02 -4.95
C GLN A 229 -5.66 18.69 -4.07
N ARG A 230 -6.94 18.35 -4.26
CA ARG A 230 -8.05 18.86 -3.43
C ARG A 230 -7.91 18.38 -1.98
N ALA A 231 -7.67 17.08 -1.75
CA ALA A 231 -7.48 16.51 -0.42
C ALA A 231 -6.25 17.11 0.29
N TRP A 232 -5.21 17.48 -0.47
CA TRP A 232 -4.01 18.11 0.07
C TRP A 232 -4.23 19.58 0.43
N HIS A 233 -4.90 20.36 -0.44
CA HIS A 233 -5.20 21.78 -0.19
C HIS A 233 -6.30 21.97 0.84
N HIS A 234 -7.32 21.11 0.82
CA HIS A 234 -8.52 21.14 1.66
C HIS A 234 -8.66 19.82 2.42
N PRO A 235 -7.94 19.63 3.55
CA PRO A 235 -7.92 18.37 4.29
C PRO A 235 -9.28 17.89 4.82
N ASP A 236 -10.23 18.78 4.94
CA ASP A 236 -11.63 18.56 5.37
C ASP A 236 -12.63 18.38 4.21
N ASP A 237 -12.17 18.40 2.95
CA ASP A 237 -13.01 18.11 1.79
C ASP A 237 -13.41 16.63 1.76
N ALA A 238 -14.63 16.34 2.23
CA ALA A 238 -15.17 14.98 2.34
C ALA A 238 -15.17 14.24 1.00
N VAL A 239 -15.53 14.93 -0.09
CA VAL A 239 -15.57 14.33 -1.45
C VAL A 239 -14.16 13.95 -1.90
N ALA A 240 -13.18 14.82 -1.63
CA ALA A 240 -11.79 14.53 -1.99
C ALA A 240 -11.22 13.39 -1.14
N ARG A 241 -11.52 13.33 0.16
CA ARG A 241 -11.10 12.23 1.04
C ARG A 241 -11.74 10.91 0.65
N GLU A 242 -13.03 10.91 0.34
CA GLU A 242 -13.73 9.71 -0.15
C GLU A 242 -13.12 9.20 -1.46
N GLY A 243 -12.88 10.10 -2.43
CA GLY A 243 -12.24 9.76 -3.69
C GLY A 243 -10.83 9.18 -3.51
N MET A 244 -10.01 9.76 -2.62
CA MET A 244 -8.67 9.23 -2.33
C MET A 244 -8.72 7.87 -1.61
N MET A 245 -9.67 7.67 -0.70
CA MET A 245 -9.84 6.39 -0.01
C MET A 245 -10.26 5.28 -0.97
N LEU A 246 -11.21 5.59 -1.87
CA LEU A 246 -11.61 4.68 -2.94
C LEU A 246 -10.44 4.37 -3.88
N ALA A 247 -9.64 5.38 -4.24
CA ALA A 247 -8.44 5.21 -5.06
C ALA A 247 -7.46 4.23 -4.42
N ALA A 248 -7.18 4.38 -3.11
CA ALA A 248 -6.27 3.50 -2.38
C ALA A 248 -6.74 2.04 -2.39
N SER A 249 -8.02 1.80 -2.13
CA SER A 249 -8.61 0.45 -2.19
C SER A 249 -8.53 -0.15 -3.60
N HIS A 250 -8.84 0.62 -4.64
CA HIS A 250 -8.72 0.16 -6.02
C HIS A 250 -7.27 -0.09 -6.42
N GLY A 251 -6.33 0.78 -6.02
CA GLY A 251 -4.89 0.55 -6.20
C GLY A 251 -4.44 -0.76 -5.57
N GLY A 252 -4.88 -1.03 -4.32
CA GLY A 252 -4.64 -2.28 -3.61
C GLY A 252 -5.14 -3.51 -4.36
N MET A 253 -6.40 -3.46 -4.83
CA MET A 253 -6.99 -4.54 -5.64
C MET A 253 -6.23 -4.75 -6.95
N ALA A 254 -5.78 -3.67 -7.59
CA ALA A 254 -5.06 -3.74 -8.85
C ALA A 254 -3.68 -4.39 -8.68
N PHE A 255 -2.80 -3.82 -7.85
CA PHE A 255 -1.42 -4.33 -7.76
C PHE A 255 -1.32 -5.69 -7.07
N ALA A 256 -2.18 -6.00 -6.11
CA ALA A 256 -2.15 -7.30 -5.44
C ALA A 256 -2.51 -8.47 -6.39
N ASN A 257 -3.25 -8.18 -7.46
CA ASN A 257 -3.74 -9.16 -8.43
C ASN A 257 -3.07 -9.02 -9.83
N SER A 258 -2.15 -8.07 -9.97
CA SER A 258 -1.18 -7.97 -11.06
C SER A 258 0.24 -7.93 -10.49
N SER A 259 0.85 -6.77 -10.41
CA SER A 259 2.10 -6.54 -9.66
C SER A 259 2.44 -5.06 -9.60
N VAL A 260 3.25 -4.66 -8.63
CA VAL A 260 4.07 -3.45 -8.71
C VAL A 260 5.30 -3.70 -9.59
N CYS A 261 5.99 -2.62 -10.02
CA CYS A 261 7.06 -2.66 -11.01
C CYS A 261 8.37 -2.01 -10.50
N LEU A 262 9.00 -1.22 -11.35
CA LEU A 262 10.34 -0.67 -11.12
C LEU A 262 10.36 0.42 -10.03
N VAL A 263 9.33 1.27 -9.93
CA VAL A 263 9.27 2.30 -8.88
C VAL A 263 9.35 1.65 -7.51
N HIS A 264 8.47 0.68 -7.23
CA HIS A 264 8.47 -0.05 -5.97
C HIS A 264 9.73 -0.90 -5.77
N GLY A 265 10.32 -1.42 -6.85
CA GLY A 265 11.60 -2.11 -6.78
C GLY A 265 12.73 -1.20 -6.27
N MET A 266 12.78 0.04 -6.76
CA MET A 266 13.78 1.03 -6.40
C MET A 266 13.50 1.74 -5.06
N SER A 267 12.24 1.89 -4.66
CA SER A 267 11.89 2.59 -3.41
C SER A 267 12.28 1.83 -2.15
N ARG A 268 12.26 0.49 -2.18
CA ARG A 268 12.59 -0.35 -1.02
C ARG A 268 14.01 -0.14 -0.49
N PRO A 269 15.06 -0.12 -1.35
CA PRO A 269 16.41 0.19 -0.89
C PRO A 269 16.55 1.60 -0.30
N LEU A 270 15.86 2.60 -0.83
CA LEU A 270 15.85 3.96 -0.26
C LEU A 270 15.31 3.96 1.17
N GLY A 271 14.18 3.28 1.39
CA GLY A 271 13.63 3.11 2.74
C GLY A 271 14.55 2.35 3.68
N ALA A 272 15.22 1.29 3.21
CA ALA A 272 16.11 0.48 4.02
C ALA A 272 17.40 1.22 4.40
N MET A 273 18.01 1.98 3.45
CA MET A 273 19.30 2.64 3.64
C MET A 273 19.20 4.02 4.31
N PHE A 274 18.14 4.77 3.98
CA PHE A 274 17.99 6.18 4.38
C PHE A 274 16.76 6.45 5.24
N HIS A 275 16.00 5.40 5.60
CA HIS A 275 14.78 5.51 6.41
C HIS A 275 13.73 6.45 5.82
N LEU A 276 13.74 6.62 4.49
CA LEU A 276 12.71 7.39 3.82
C LEU A 276 11.36 6.69 3.88
N PRO A 277 10.26 7.42 4.16
CA PRO A 277 8.93 6.85 4.08
C PRO A 277 8.66 6.23 2.71
N HIS A 278 8.01 5.06 2.69
CA HIS A 278 7.76 4.29 1.47
C HIS A 278 7.07 5.12 0.37
N GLY A 279 5.96 5.78 0.72
CA GLY A 279 5.21 6.60 -0.24
C GLY A 279 6.02 7.80 -0.77
N LEU A 280 6.88 8.41 0.07
CA LEU A 280 7.78 9.47 -0.36
C LEU A 280 8.81 8.94 -1.38
N SER A 281 9.42 7.80 -1.10
CA SER A 281 10.38 7.16 -2.01
C SER A 281 9.76 6.85 -3.37
N ASN A 282 8.53 6.32 -3.39
CA ASN A 282 7.80 6.07 -4.62
C ASN A 282 7.50 7.37 -5.38
N ALA A 283 7.03 8.41 -4.68
CA ALA A 283 6.71 9.70 -5.28
C ALA A 283 7.92 10.35 -5.97
N ILE A 284 9.09 10.33 -5.32
CA ILE A 284 10.34 10.87 -5.86
C ILE A 284 10.78 10.13 -7.14
N LEU A 285 10.66 8.80 -7.15
CA LEU A 285 11.13 7.96 -8.25
C LEU A 285 10.19 7.93 -9.45
N LEU A 286 8.88 8.15 -9.23
CA LEU A 286 7.84 7.94 -10.22
C LEU A 286 8.06 8.67 -11.56
N PRO A 287 8.44 9.97 -11.61
CA PRO A 287 8.66 10.66 -12.89
C PRO A 287 9.82 10.09 -13.70
N ALA A 288 10.98 9.84 -13.08
CA ALA A 288 12.17 9.32 -13.76
C ALA A 288 11.93 7.90 -14.31
N VAL A 289 11.32 7.02 -13.50
CA VAL A 289 10.99 5.64 -13.92
C VAL A 289 9.93 5.63 -15.02
N THR A 290 8.94 6.53 -14.97
CA THR A 290 7.94 6.66 -16.03
C THR A 290 8.60 7.08 -17.34
N ARG A 291 9.46 8.12 -17.33
CA ARG A 291 10.22 8.58 -18.49
C ARG A 291 11.05 7.44 -19.12
N TYR A 292 11.71 6.63 -18.29
CA TYR A 292 12.46 5.47 -18.75
C TYR A 292 11.59 4.42 -19.42
N SER A 293 10.37 4.19 -18.90
CA SER A 293 9.53 3.04 -19.26
C SER A 293 8.56 3.31 -20.40
N VAL A 294 8.19 4.57 -20.63
CA VAL A 294 7.08 4.98 -21.49
C VAL A 294 7.17 4.44 -22.92
N SER A 295 8.36 4.40 -23.50
CA SER A 295 8.57 3.92 -24.89
C SER A 295 8.26 2.42 -25.07
N SER A 296 8.21 1.64 -24.00
CA SER A 296 7.97 0.19 -24.05
C SER A 296 6.50 -0.21 -23.84
N ALA A 297 5.63 0.75 -23.47
CA ALA A 297 4.19 0.53 -23.33
C ALA A 297 3.41 1.82 -23.63
N GLN A 298 3.70 2.46 -24.76
CA GLN A 298 3.25 3.81 -25.12
C GLN A 298 1.72 3.94 -25.09
N GLU A 299 0.99 2.97 -25.63
CA GLU A 299 -0.48 2.93 -25.59
C GLU A 299 -1.01 3.00 -24.15
N ARG A 300 -0.44 2.19 -23.23
CA ARG A 300 -0.90 2.14 -21.84
C ARG A 300 -0.56 3.42 -21.09
N TYR A 301 0.64 3.98 -21.24
CA TYR A 301 1.00 5.25 -20.62
C TYR A 301 0.22 6.45 -21.20
N SER A 302 -0.09 6.44 -22.51
CA SER A 302 -1.00 7.40 -23.11
C SER A 302 -2.39 7.35 -22.48
N THR A 303 -2.92 6.14 -22.25
CA THR A 303 -4.20 5.94 -21.54
C THR A 303 -4.14 6.52 -20.13
N VAL A 304 -3.05 6.33 -19.39
CA VAL A 304 -2.86 6.92 -18.06
C VAL A 304 -2.94 8.44 -18.11
N ALA A 305 -2.22 9.09 -19.06
CA ALA A 305 -2.25 10.54 -19.23
C ALA A 305 -3.66 11.08 -19.50
N LYS A 306 -4.40 10.39 -20.37
CA LYS A 306 -5.79 10.74 -20.72
C LYS A 306 -6.72 10.53 -19.54
N THR A 307 -6.55 9.46 -18.77
CA THR A 307 -7.33 9.17 -17.56
C THR A 307 -7.12 10.22 -16.46
N LEU A 308 -5.89 10.74 -16.32
CA LEU A 308 -5.56 11.83 -15.41
C LEU A 308 -6.10 13.20 -15.89
N GLY A 309 -6.58 13.28 -17.12
CA GLY A 309 -7.02 14.55 -17.74
C GLY A 309 -5.86 15.46 -18.15
N TRP A 310 -4.64 14.93 -18.26
CA TRP A 310 -3.45 15.71 -18.66
C TRP A 310 -3.25 15.72 -20.18
N ALA A 311 -3.88 14.79 -20.89
CA ALA A 311 -3.87 14.73 -22.33
C ALA A 311 -5.31 14.56 -22.88
N GLU A 312 -5.55 15.16 -24.06
CA GLU A 312 -6.82 15.01 -24.76
C GLU A 312 -6.93 13.63 -25.42
N VAL A 313 -8.16 13.14 -25.57
CA VAL A 313 -8.42 11.82 -26.19
C VAL A 313 -7.89 11.77 -27.64
N THR A 314 -7.91 12.90 -28.34
CA THR A 314 -7.50 13.05 -29.74
C THR A 314 -5.99 13.17 -29.94
N GLU A 315 -5.22 13.38 -28.87
CA GLU A 315 -3.77 13.50 -28.95
C GLU A 315 -3.09 12.17 -29.26
N THR A 316 -1.96 12.25 -29.95
CA THR A 316 -1.13 11.07 -30.25
C THR A 316 -0.59 10.45 -28.96
N GLU A 317 -0.27 9.17 -29.00
CA GLU A 317 0.31 8.47 -27.85
C GLU A 317 1.61 9.16 -27.37
N GLN A 318 2.46 9.59 -28.30
CA GLN A 318 3.71 10.26 -27.94
C GLN A 318 3.44 11.57 -27.17
N MET A 319 2.54 12.43 -27.68
CA MET A 319 2.19 13.69 -27.00
C MET A 319 1.59 13.43 -25.62
N ALA A 320 0.72 12.44 -25.50
CA ALA A 320 0.12 12.07 -24.22
C ALA A 320 1.18 11.54 -23.24
N CYS A 321 2.13 10.74 -23.71
CA CYS A 321 3.24 10.25 -22.89
C CYS A 321 4.18 11.36 -22.39
N ASP A 322 4.49 12.34 -23.25
CA ASP A 322 5.31 13.50 -22.86
C ASP A 322 4.59 14.34 -21.80
N LYS A 323 3.28 14.53 -21.97
CA LYS A 323 2.43 15.20 -20.96
C LYS A 323 2.30 14.41 -19.68
N LEU A 324 2.30 13.07 -19.72
CA LEU A 324 2.30 12.25 -18.50
C LEU A 324 3.53 12.54 -17.66
N VAL A 325 4.72 12.50 -18.27
CA VAL A 325 5.98 12.71 -17.53
C VAL A 325 6.02 14.11 -16.91
N SER A 326 5.73 15.17 -17.70
CA SER A 326 5.70 16.54 -17.19
C SER A 326 4.58 16.75 -16.16
N GLY A 327 3.44 16.07 -16.30
CA GLY A 327 2.33 16.12 -15.36
C GLY A 327 2.68 15.47 -14.01
N LEU A 328 3.44 14.37 -13.99
CA LEU A 328 3.93 13.76 -12.76
C LEU A 328 4.89 14.68 -12.00
N GLU A 329 5.80 15.36 -12.72
CA GLU A 329 6.70 16.36 -12.13
C GLU A 329 5.90 17.54 -11.54
N ALA A 330 4.92 18.04 -12.29
CA ALA A 330 4.05 19.13 -11.85
C ALA A 330 3.18 18.72 -10.63
N LEU A 331 2.66 17.48 -10.63
CA LEU A 331 1.91 16.94 -9.49
C LEU A 331 2.79 16.91 -8.23
N ASN A 332 3.99 16.33 -8.31
CA ASN A 332 4.93 16.29 -7.20
C ASN A 332 5.23 17.69 -6.65
N ALA A 333 5.50 18.65 -7.54
CA ALA A 333 5.72 20.04 -7.14
C ALA A 333 4.49 20.66 -6.45
N SER A 334 3.27 20.38 -6.94
CA SER A 334 2.03 20.96 -6.41
C SER A 334 1.64 20.45 -5.02
N VAL A 335 2.11 19.25 -4.63
CA VAL A 335 1.87 18.66 -3.31
C VAL A 335 3.14 18.60 -2.46
N GLU A 336 4.14 19.41 -2.82
CA GLU A 336 5.39 19.62 -2.09
C GLU A 336 6.20 18.35 -1.84
N ILE A 337 6.26 17.43 -2.82
CA ILE A 337 7.19 16.29 -2.78
C ILE A 337 8.62 16.83 -2.97
N PRO A 338 9.53 16.63 -2.01
CA PRO A 338 10.92 17.07 -2.13
C PRO A 338 11.68 16.22 -3.18
N ARG A 339 12.80 16.71 -3.65
CA ARG A 339 13.77 15.88 -4.39
C ARG A 339 14.57 15.03 -3.40
N LEU A 340 15.18 13.96 -3.86
CA LEU A 340 15.93 13.05 -3.00
C LEU A 340 17.07 13.76 -2.25
N ARG A 341 17.78 14.70 -2.91
CA ARG A 341 18.83 15.52 -2.30
C ARG A 341 18.36 16.45 -1.18
N ASP A 342 17.06 16.75 -1.17
CA ASP A 342 16.46 17.65 -0.17
C ASP A 342 15.93 16.86 1.06
N CYS A 343 16.20 15.53 1.10
CA CYS A 343 15.76 14.60 2.17
C CYS A 343 16.87 14.26 3.18
N ASP A 344 17.75 15.19 3.51
CA ASP A 344 18.87 15.04 4.46
C ASP A 344 19.85 13.87 4.08
N ILE A 345 19.94 13.52 2.80
CA ILE A 345 20.86 12.52 2.27
C ILE A 345 22.05 13.24 1.60
N SER A 346 23.23 13.14 2.20
CA SER A 346 24.43 13.72 1.59
C SER A 346 24.80 12.98 0.29
N GLU A 347 25.34 13.72 -0.69
CA GLU A 347 25.80 13.14 -1.95
C GLU A 347 26.81 12.00 -1.73
N GLU A 348 27.70 12.13 -0.76
CA GLU A 348 28.69 11.09 -0.40
C GLU A 348 27.99 9.80 0.05
N ASN A 349 27.03 9.89 0.97
CA ASN A 349 26.27 8.74 1.45
C ASN A 349 25.45 8.11 0.34
N PHE A 350 24.80 8.93 -0.49
CA PHE A 350 24.01 8.47 -1.63
C PHE A 350 24.88 7.72 -2.64
N MET A 351 26.04 8.28 -3.03
CA MET A 351 26.96 7.67 -3.99
C MET A 351 27.57 6.37 -3.45
N SER A 352 27.87 6.30 -2.15
CA SER A 352 28.39 5.08 -1.50
C SER A 352 27.37 3.95 -1.47
N ALA A 353 26.08 4.26 -1.41
CA ALA A 353 24.97 3.31 -1.35
C ALA A 353 24.47 2.86 -2.74
N LEU A 354 24.82 3.60 -3.81
CA LEU A 354 24.22 3.48 -5.14
C LEU A 354 24.28 2.05 -5.72
N ASP A 355 25.44 1.39 -5.59
CA ASP A 355 25.64 0.04 -6.11
C ASP A 355 24.77 -0.97 -5.38
N LYS A 356 24.80 -0.93 -4.05
CA LYS A 356 23.98 -1.80 -3.21
C LYS A 356 22.48 -1.58 -3.43
N MET A 357 22.03 -0.33 -3.51
CA MET A 357 20.62 -0.02 -3.79
C MET A 357 20.18 -0.60 -5.15
N ALA A 358 21.01 -0.50 -6.18
CA ALA A 358 20.67 -1.03 -7.50
C ALA A 358 20.61 -2.56 -7.52
N GLU A 359 21.51 -3.24 -6.81
CA GLU A 359 21.49 -4.69 -6.65
C GLU A 359 20.25 -5.16 -5.89
N ASP A 360 19.92 -4.52 -4.78
CA ASP A 360 18.75 -4.86 -3.96
C ASP A 360 17.43 -4.58 -4.71
N ALA A 361 17.37 -3.50 -5.50
CA ALA A 361 16.24 -3.21 -6.35
C ALA A 361 15.98 -4.36 -7.34
N LEU A 362 17.01 -4.84 -8.05
CA LEU A 362 16.91 -5.99 -8.95
C LEU A 362 16.52 -7.27 -8.23
N ALA A 363 17.12 -7.55 -7.08
CA ALA A 363 16.87 -8.73 -6.28
C ALA A 363 15.42 -8.78 -5.74
N SER A 364 14.74 -7.63 -5.62
CA SER A 364 13.35 -7.53 -5.16
C SER A 364 12.34 -8.26 -6.06
N GLY A 365 12.69 -8.55 -7.32
CA GLY A 365 11.84 -9.17 -8.31
C GLY A 365 10.77 -8.27 -8.93
N SER A 366 10.53 -7.08 -8.38
CA SER A 366 9.54 -6.12 -8.90
C SER A 366 9.93 -5.51 -10.25
N PRO A 367 11.21 -5.14 -10.50
CA PRO A 367 11.63 -4.58 -11.80
C PRO A 367 11.40 -5.50 -12.98
N GLN A 368 11.32 -6.82 -12.75
CA GLN A 368 11.04 -7.82 -13.80
C GLN A 368 9.60 -7.70 -14.37
N ASN A 369 8.71 -7.05 -13.63
CA ASN A 369 7.32 -6.84 -14.05
C ASN A 369 7.15 -5.55 -14.85
N ASN A 370 8.18 -4.68 -14.90
CA ASN A 370 8.14 -3.41 -15.61
C ASN A 370 8.06 -3.64 -17.13
N PRO A 371 7.35 -2.80 -17.90
CA PRO A 371 7.28 -2.92 -19.37
C PRO A 371 8.66 -2.94 -20.02
N ARG A 372 9.56 -2.04 -19.59
CA ARG A 372 10.97 -2.05 -19.91
C ARG A 372 11.75 -2.61 -18.73
N VAL A 373 12.19 -3.86 -18.85
CA VAL A 373 12.98 -4.52 -17.79
C VAL A 373 14.37 -3.85 -17.72
N PRO A 374 14.77 -3.30 -16.57
CA PRO A 374 16.02 -2.57 -16.46
C PRO A 374 17.23 -3.49 -16.29
N THR A 375 18.39 -3.01 -16.72
CA THR A 375 19.69 -3.51 -16.30
C THR A 375 20.13 -2.86 -14.98
N LEU A 376 21.16 -3.40 -14.33
CA LEU A 376 21.77 -2.75 -13.16
C LEU A 376 22.22 -1.32 -13.45
N GLY A 377 22.83 -1.11 -14.64
CA GLY A 377 23.28 0.21 -15.10
C GLY A 377 22.13 1.19 -15.32
N ASP A 378 20.95 0.72 -15.78
CA ASP A 378 19.76 1.57 -15.92
C ASP A 378 19.26 2.02 -14.54
N ILE A 379 19.20 1.13 -13.57
CA ILE A 379 18.74 1.46 -12.21
C ILE A 379 19.67 2.49 -11.56
N LYS A 380 20.99 2.34 -11.68
CA LYS A 380 21.93 3.35 -11.20
C LYS A 380 21.71 4.73 -11.83
N LYS A 381 21.49 4.79 -13.15
CA LYS A 381 21.18 6.05 -13.83
C LYS A 381 19.88 6.68 -13.33
N LEU A 382 18.84 5.87 -13.11
CA LEU A 382 17.56 6.35 -12.61
C LEU A 382 17.65 6.89 -11.18
N TYR A 383 18.45 6.27 -10.31
CA TYR A 383 18.73 6.82 -8.99
C TYR A 383 19.46 8.17 -9.06
N LEU A 384 20.46 8.29 -9.95
CA LEU A 384 21.18 9.56 -10.17
C LEU A 384 20.27 10.66 -10.74
N GLU A 385 19.32 10.30 -11.63
CA GLU A 385 18.34 11.24 -12.17
C GLU A 385 17.36 11.72 -11.10
N ALA A 386 16.99 10.85 -10.16
CA ALA A 386 16.05 11.18 -9.08
C ALA A 386 16.70 11.95 -7.93
N TYR A 387 18.05 11.92 -7.80
CA TYR A 387 18.83 12.67 -6.81
C TYR A 387 18.98 14.13 -7.19
#